data_e0c6f1aeac10a3f679076fd08f0172ed
#
_entry.id   e0c6f1aeac10a3f679076fd08f0172ed
#
_cell.length_a   1.000
_cell.length_b   1.000
_cell.length_c   1.000
_cell.angle_alpha   90.00
_cell.angle_beta   90.00
_cell.angle_gamma   90.00
#
_symmetry.space_group_name_H-M   'P 1'
#
loop_
_entity.id
_entity.type
_entity.pdbx_description
1 polymer ?
#
loop_
_entity_poly.entity_id
_entity_poly.type
_entity_poly.pdbx_seq_one_letter_code
_entity_poly.pdbx_strand_id
1 'polypeptide(L)'
;MSRFPVPGPAGRNSFVVENIHALTPEGWSAPTSVAVADGRIQAIGAAPQVGEHRIDGQGGYLLPGIIDLHGDAFERHITPRAGTQFPLELALAANDASLVANGITTFFYSITDGFEPGPRSRETVRGLLEALERLMPRFACQARVHIRHEKVNTDDHDELLGWLASGRVQLLSLNDHLPPMDDARKVQRYLAGLKRRVSMPDGEVEGFLQRLQANRALGERQSAELAAAAHRHGVALASHDDETLEDVSRARDLGVSIAEFPMCEHTARASQQAGAAVLMGAPNLVRGGSHVGAIGVREAIEQGLVDVLCSDYHYPSLYRAAFTVAELDLLPLAQAWKLVSENPARAAGLGERKGRIAPGYDADLLWLSELDGSPLSLQTTWVGGVAVYSRQGNELQTGAVARPAAAAAQPA
;
A
#
# COMPACT_ATOMS: atom_id res chain seq x y z
N MET A 1 22.25 -23.33 -10.22
CA MET A 1 23.27 -22.33 -10.56
C MET A 1 22.64 -21.33 -11.50
N SER A 2 22.33 -20.13 -11.03
CA SER A 2 21.74 -19.04 -11.84
C SER A 2 22.78 -18.56 -12.84
N ARG A 3 22.43 -18.62 -14.15
CA ARG A 3 23.30 -18.15 -15.25
C ARG A 3 23.25 -16.64 -15.48
N PHE A 4 22.51 -15.89 -14.69
CA PHE A 4 22.43 -14.45 -14.79
C PHE A 4 23.13 -13.82 -13.60
N PRO A 5 24.13 -12.94 -13.83
CA PRO A 5 24.72 -12.19 -12.74
C PRO A 5 23.64 -11.30 -12.14
N VAL A 6 23.30 -11.54 -10.88
CA VAL A 6 22.57 -10.59 -10.08
C VAL A 6 23.52 -9.41 -9.90
N PRO A 7 23.18 -8.17 -10.32
CA PRO A 7 24.00 -7.01 -9.98
C PRO A 7 24.01 -6.92 -8.47
N GLY A 8 25.15 -7.16 -7.85
CA GLY A 8 25.34 -6.91 -6.44
C GLY A 8 25.16 -5.42 -6.16
N PRO A 9 24.71 -5.02 -4.97
CA PRO A 9 24.60 -3.64 -4.57
C PRO A 9 26.01 -3.11 -4.24
N ALA A 10 26.79 -2.89 -5.24
CA ALA A 10 28.11 -2.30 -5.06
C ALA A 10 28.25 -1.11 -6.01
N GLY A 11 27.96 0.05 -5.50
CA GLY A 11 28.43 1.27 -6.12
C GLY A 11 27.35 2.34 -6.31
N ARG A 12 27.21 3.19 -5.28
CA ARG A 12 26.75 4.56 -5.39
C ARG A 12 25.23 4.75 -5.54
N ASN A 13 24.51 4.47 -4.47
CA ASN A 13 23.22 5.09 -4.20
C ASN A 13 23.42 6.51 -3.63
N SER A 14 24.47 7.22 -4.10
CA SER A 14 24.77 8.60 -3.69
C SER A 14 24.60 9.50 -4.89
N PHE A 15 23.67 10.45 -4.79
CA PHE A 15 23.39 11.44 -5.83
C PHE A 15 22.79 12.70 -5.22
N VAL A 16 22.80 13.78 -5.99
CA VAL A 16 22.12 15.02 -5.64
C VAL A 16 21.14 15.37 -6.76
N VAL A 17 19.86 15.54 -6.40
CA VAL A 17 18.88 16.15 -7.30
C VAL A 17 18.96 17.64 -7.09
N GLU A 18 19.28 18.40 -8.13
CA GLU A 18 19.40 19.87 -8.13
C GLU A 18 18.23 20.49 -8.88
N ASN A 19 18.04 21.80 -8.74
CA ASN A 19 17.04 22.56 -9.48
C ASN A 19 15.64 21.91 -9.39
N ILE A 20 15.19 21.64 -8.15
CA ILE A 20 13.96 20.92 -7.85
C ILE A 20 13.17 21.61 -6.73
N HIS A 21 11.85 21.62 -6.81
CA HIS A 21 10.97 22.02 -5.71
C HIS A 21 10.64 20.79 -4.85
N ALA A 22 11.18 20.71 -3.64
CA ALA A 22 10.94 19.59 -2.75
C ALA A 22 9.75 19.86 -1.83
N LEU A 23 8.88 18.85 -1.66
CA LEU A 23 7.83 18.86 -0.65
C LEU A 23 8.41 18.40 0.70
N THR A 24 8.82 19.36 1.51
CA THR A 24 9.34 19.14 2.87
C THR A 24 8.22 19.16 3.91
N PRO A 25 8.49 18.80 5.18
CA PRO A 25 7.50 18.93 6.26
C PRO A 25 6.94 20.36 6.42
N GLU A 26 7.75 21.37 6.08
CA GLU A 26 7.39 22.80 6.15
C GLU A 26 6.57 23.26 4.93
N GLY A 27 6.45 22.43 3.90
CA GLY A 27 5.77 22.73 2.65
C GLY A 27 6.72 22.74 1.44
N TRP A 28 6.29 23.37 0.36
CA TRP A 28 7.10 23.47 -0.86
C TRP A 28 8.32 24.36 -0.66
N SER A 29 9.50 23.85 -0.97
CA SER A 29 10.72 24.64 -1.00
C SER A 29 10.75 25.60 -2.21
N ALA A 30 11.55 26.67 -2.13
CA ALA A 30 12.11 27.30 -3.32
C ALA A 30 12.99 26.27 -4.07
N PRO A 31 13.39 26.53 -5.36
CA PRO A 31 14.31 25.64 -6.04
C PRO A 31 15.53 25.32 -5.16
N THR A 32 15.78 24.03 -4.95
CA THR A 32 16.76 23.54 -3.98
C THR A 32 17.51 22.32 -4.53
N SER A 33 18.35 21.73 -3.68
CA SER A 33 18.99 20.44 -3.90
C SER A 33 18.60 19.45 -2.80
N VAL A 34 18.52 18.15 -3.14
CA VAL A 34 18.33 17.08 -2.18
C VAL A 34 19.44 16.06 -2.38
N ALA A 35 20.29 15.92 -1.37
CA ALA A 35 21.40 14.97 -1.37
C ALA A 35 20.98 13.64 -0.76
N VAL A 36 21.29 12.53 -1.46
CA VAL A 36 21.00 11.16 -1.07
C VAL A 36 22.31 10.37 -0.99
N ALA A 37 22.49 9.64 0.11
CA ALA A 37 23.56 8.66 0.24
C ALA A 37 23.10 7.48 1.12
N ASP A 38 23.59 6.29 0.81
CA ASP A 38 23.29 5.05 1.54
C ASP A 38 21.79 4.81 1.73
N GLY A 39 21.02 5.14 0.68
CA GLY A 39 19.57 4.95 0.67
C GLY A 39 18.77 5.95 1.50
N ARG A 40 19.43 7.03 2.00
CA ARG A 40 18.81 8.04 2.85
C ARG A 40 19.03 9.45 2.35
N ILE A 41 18.09 10.31 2.68
CA ILE A 41 18.23 11.77 2.50
C ILE A 41 19.25 12.27 3.52
N GLN A 42 20.30 12.91 3.05
CA GLN A 42 21.39 13.44 3.89
C GLN A 42 21.19 14.91 4.19
N ALA A 43 20.82 15.69 3.18
CA ALA A 43 20.66 17.13 3.31
C ALA A 43 19.70 17.69 2.27
N ILE A 44 19.11 18.84 2.58
CA ILE A 44 18.31 19.68 1.67
C ILE A 44 18.98 21.04 1.60
N GLY A 45 19.15 21.60 0.39
CA GLY A 45 19.77 22.89 0.16
C GLY A 45 21.30 22.91 0.27
N ALA A 46 21.95 21.76 0.44
CA ALA A 46 23.41 21.67 0.47
C ALA A 46 24.00 21.81 -0.94
N ALA A 47 25.10 22.54 -1.07
CA ALA A 47 25.82 22.61 -2.34
C ALA A 47 26.42 21.24 -2.66
N PRO A 48 26.28 20.74 -3.90
CA PRO A 48 26.86 19.47 -4.32
C PRO A 48 28.38 19.49 -4.22
N GLN A 49 28.95 18.35 -3.81
CA GLN A 49 30.40 18.21 -3.73
C GLN A 49 31.01 17.79 -5.08
N VAL A 50 32.29 18.00 -5.24
CA VAL A 50 33.03 17.60 -6.46
C VAL A 50 33.04 16.06 -6.56
N GLY A 51 32.56 15.53 -7.69
CA GLY A 51 32.53 14.08 -7.94
C GLY A 51 31.22 13.39 -7.53
N GLU A 52 30.23 14.10 -6.99
CA GLU A 52 28.89 13.56 -6.77
C GLU A 52 28.13 13.38 -8.10
N HIS A 53 27.33 12.33 -8.16
CA HIS A 53 26.40 12.12 -9.28
C HIS A 53 25.25 13.13 -9.18
N ARG A 54 25.11 13.98 -10.19
CA ARG A 54 24.11 15.07 -10.22
C ARG A 54 22.97 14.71 -11.16
N ILE A 55 21.76 15.01 -10.74
CA ILE A 55 20.53 14.89 -11.50
C ILE A 55 19.89 16.28 -11.55
N ASP A 56 19.77 16.86 -12.74
CA ASP A 56 19.01 18.10 -12.92
C ASP A 56 17.52 17.81 -12.87
N GLY A 57 16.84 18.33 -11.85
CA GLY A 57 15.39 18.23 -11.67
C GLY A 57 14.59 19.15 -12.59
N GLN A 58 15.26 19.97 -13.42
CA GLN A 58 14.65 20.81 -14.47
C GLN A 58 13.53 21.73 -13.97
N GLY A 59 13.61 22.20 -12.74
CA GLY A 59 12.53 22.98 -12.11
C GLY A 59 11.29 22.19 -11.75
N GLY A 60 11.35 20.86 -11.81
CA GLY A 60 10.24 19.96 -11.44
C GLY A 60 10.03 19.86 -9.93
N TYR A 61 9.28 18.83 -9.54
CA TYR A 61 8.84 18.64 -8.16
C TYR A 61 9.34 17.29 -7.62
N LEU A 62 9.83 17.31 -6.39
CA LEU A 62 10.25 16.11 -5.65
C LEU A 62 9.32 15.91 -4.46
N LEU A 63 8.66 14.74 -4.44
CA LEU A 63 7.71 14.37 -3.40
C LEU A 63 8.16 13.10 -2.68
N PRO A 64 7.73 12.89 -1.42
CA PRO A 64 7.90 11.60 -0.76
C PRO A 64 7.17 10.50 -1.54
N GLY A 65 7.73 9.30 -1.54
CA GLY A 65 7.11 8.12 -2.11
C GLY A 65 5.77 7.79 -1.47
N ILE A 66 4.88 7.19 -2.25
CA ILE A 66 3.56 6.76 -1.81
C ILE A 66 3.69 5.49 -0.95
N ILE A 67 2.95 5.46 0.16
CA ILE A 67 2.81 4.32 1.06
C ILE A 67 1.35 3.87 1.00
N ASP A 68 1.13 2.64 0.59
CA ASP A 68 -0.20 2.07 0.42
C ASP A 68 -0.45 0.98 1.46
N LEU A 69 -1.37 1.23 2.38
CA LEU A 69 -1.66 0.32 3.49
C LEU A 69 -2.70 -0.74 3.13
N HIS A 70 -3.49 -0.52 2.06
CA HIS A 70 -4.55 -1.42 1.68
C HIS A 70 -4.71 -1.50 0.16
N GLY A 71 -4.07 -2.51 -0.44
CA GLY A 71 -4.18 -2.81 -1.86
C GLY A 71 -4.34 -4.31 -2.13
N ASP A 72 -5.38 -4.69 -2.86
CA ASP A 72 -5.66 -6.08 -3.25
C ASP A 72 -5.66 -6.31 -4.77
N ALA A 73 -5.32 -5.29 -5.57
CA ALA A 73 -5.28 -5.43 -7.03
C ALA A 73 -4.27 -6.49 -7.52
N PHE A 74 -3.32 -6.93 -6.68
CA PHE A 74 -2.41 -8.03 -6.98
C PHE A 74 -3.16 -9.36 -7.24
N GLU A 75 -4.36 -9.56 -6.65
CA GLU A 75 -5.20 -10.72 -6.93
C GLU A 75 -5.51 -10.87 -8.43
N ARG A 76 -5.60 -9.74 -9.18
CA ARG A 76 -5.83 -9.74 -10.63
C ARG A 76 -4.62 -10.17 -11.44
N HIS A 77 -3.42 -10.00 -10.92
CA HIS A 77 -2.21 -10.53 -11.55
C HIS A 77 -2.14 -12.05 -11.36
N ILE A 78 -2.63 -12.55 -10.23
CA ILE A 78 -2.70 -14.00 -9.94
C ILE A 78 -3.83 -14.65 -10.72
N THR A 79 -5.03 -14.04 -10.70
CA THR A 79 -6.24 -14.57 -11.33
C THR A 79 -6.88 -13.49 -12.22
N PRO A 80 -6.31 -13.20 -13.41
CA PRO A 80 -6.83 -12.15 -14.30
C PRO A 80 -8.21 -12.44 -14.88
N ARG A 81 -8.61 -13.71 -14.88
CA ARG A 81 -9.94 -14.20 -15.27
C ARG A 81 -10.36 -15.34 -14.37
N ALA A 82 -11.66 -15.50 -14.17
CA ALA A 82 -12.20 -16.65 -13.43
C ALA A 82 -11.68 -17.98 -13.99
N GLY A 83 -11.14 -18.83 -13.12
CA GLY A 83 -10.58 -20.13 -13.51
C GLY A 83 -9.21 -20.10 -14.20
N THR A 84 -8.59 -18.92 -14.34
CA THR A 84 -7.23 -18.80 -14.93
C THR A 84 -6.26 -18.28 -13.88
N GLN A 85 -5.37 -19.13 -13.40
CA GLN A 85 -4.38 -18.81 -12.38
C GLN A 85 -2.97 -18.83 -12.95
N PHE A 86 -2.19 -17.80 -12.66
CA PHE A 86 -0.78 -17.70 -13.04
C PHE A 86 0.15 -18.08 -11.88
N PRO A 87 1.40 -18.53 -12.17
CA PRO A 87 2.41 -18.74 -11.15
C PRO A 87 2.62 -17.48 -10.31
N LEU A 88 2.69 -17.63 -8.99
CA LEU A 88 2.82 -16.52 -8.05
C LEU A 88 4.04 -15.64 -8.33
N GLU A 89 5.17 -16.25 -8.70
CA GLU A 89 6.41 -15.53 -9.01
C GLU A 89 6.21 -14.55 -10.18
N LEU A 90 5.53 -14.99 -11.23
CA LEU A 90 5.24 -14.13 -12.39
C LEU A 90 4.25 -13.03 -12.03
N ALA A 91 3.17 -13.38 -11.34
CA ALA A 91 2.10 -12.47 -10.95
C ALA A 91 2.61 -11.38 -10.00
N LEU A 92 3.37 -11.75 -8.97
CA LEU A 92 3.89 -10.82 -7.98
C LEU A 92 5.01 -9.93 -8.55
N ALA A 93 5.84 -10.44 -9.47
CA ALA A 93 6.82 -9.61 -10.18
C ALA A 93 6.15 -8.56 -11.09
N ALA A 94 5.08 -8.92 -11.80
CA ALA A 94 4.31 -7.98 -12.61
C ALA A 94 3.60 -6.94 -11.72
N ASN A 95 3.11 -7.36 -10.56
CA ASN A 95 2.54 -6.46 -9.57
C ASN A 95 3.56 -5.44 -9.06
N ASP A 96 4.76 -5.88 -8.67
CA ASP A 96 5.84 -5.02 -8.19
C ASP A 96 6.20 -3.92 -9.20
N ALA A 97 6.35 -4.28 -10.48
CA ALA A 97 6.57 -3.32 -11.56
C ALA A 97 5.42 -2.30 -11.68
N SER A 98 4.18 -2.75 -11.52
CA SER A 98 3.00 -1.87 -11.55
C SER A 98 2.99 -0.88 -10.38
N LEU A 99 3.40 -1.30 -9.18
CA LEU A 99 3.45 -0.45 -7.99
C LEU A 99 4.39 0.74 -8.20
N VAL A 100 5.64 0.48 -8.57
CA VAL A 100 6.65 1.54 -8.73
C VAL A 100 6.36 2.46 -9.91
N ALA A 101 5.71 1.97 -10.96
CA ALA A 101 5.24 2.79 -12.08
C ALA A 101 4.09 3.75 -11.70
N ASN A 102 3.44 3.52 -10.56
CA ASN A 102 2.44 4.39 -9.96
C ASN A 102 2.97 5.16 -8.73
N GLY A 103 4.28 5.20 -8.52
CA GLY A 103 4.90 5.94 -7.43
C GLY A 103 4.74 5.31 -6.04
N ILE A 104 4.24 4.07 -5.96
CA ILE A 104 4.10 3.33 -4.70
C ILE A 104 5.46 2.74 -4.33
N THR A 105 6.06 3.25 -3.27
CA THR A 105 7.40 2.87 -2.80
C THR A 105 7.36 1.89 -1.63
N THR A 106 6.24 1.88 -0.89
CA THR A 106 5.97 0.90 0.18
C THR A 106 4.53 0.41 0.02
N PHE A 107 4.36 -0.90 -0.05
CA PHE A 107 3.07 -1.52 -0.33
C PHE A 107 2.76 -2.66 0.66
N PHE A 108 1.57 -2.60 1.25
CA PHE A 108 1.05 -3.65 2.11
C PHE A 108 0.12 -4.55 1.28
N TYR A 109 0.57 -5.77 1.01
CA TYR A 109 -0.23 -6.80 0.34
C TYR A 109 -1.41 -7.18 1.23
N SER A 110 -2.62 -6.72 0.90
CA SER A 110 -3.84 -6.93 1.70
C SER A 110 -4.44 -8.28 1.36
N ILE A 111 -3.96 -9.31 2.05
CA ILE A 111 -4.28 -10.71 1.82
C ILE A 111 -5.47 -11.09 2.69
N THR A 112 -6.58 -11.47 2.07
CA THR A 112 -7.76 -11.94 2.80
C THR A 112 -7.52 -13.35 3.34
N ASP A 113 -7.61 -13.47 4.66
CA ASP A 113 -7.61 -14.73 5.41
C ASP A 113 -9.04 -15.14 5.74
N GLY A 114 -9.69 -15.67 4.74
CA GLY A 114 -11.11 -16.02 4.80
C GLY A 114 -11.35 -17.48 5.13
N PHE A 115 -12.59 -17.77 5.40
CA PHE A 115 -13.13 -19.11 5.68
C PHE A 115 -13.63 -19.80 4.40
N GLU A 116 -13.64 -19.10 3.27
CA GLU A 116 -14.09 -19.63 1.97
C GLU A 116 -12.99 -20.49 1.35
N PRO A 117 -13.32 -21.63 0.74
CA PRO A 117 -12.35 -22.39 -0.04
C PRO A 117 -11.93 -21.59 -1.29
N GLY A 118 -10.70 -21.77 -1.75
CA GLY A 118 -10.18 -21.14 -2.96
C GLY A 118 -9.27 -19.93 -2.70
N PRO A 119 -9.35 -18.85 -3.50
CA PRO A 119 -8.34 -17.78 -3.51
C PRO A 119 -8.12 -17.06 -2.18
N ARG A 120 -9.09 -17.12 -1.27
CA ARG A 120 -9.06 -16.44 0.03
C ARG A 120 -9.02 -17.42 1.21
N SER A 121 -8.66 -18.68 0.94
CA SER A 121 -8.48 -19.68 1.98
C SER A 121 -7.17 -19.50 2.74
N ARG A 122 -7.10 -20.02 3.97
CA ARG A 122 -5.87 -20.08 4.78
C ARG A 122 -4.71 -20.74 4.03
N GLU A 123 -4.99 -21.78 3.22
CA GLU A 123 -3.99 -22.45 2.40
C GLU A 123 -3.38 -21.49 1.36
N THR A 124 -4.22 -20.68 0.70
CA THR A 124 -3.77 -19.66 -0.25
C THR A 124 -2.93 -18.59 0.45
N VAL A 125 -3.31 -18.16 1.65
CA VAL A 125 -2.52 -17.22 2.47
C VAL A 125 -1.12 -17.78 2.74
N ARG A 126 -1.00 -19.06 3.15
CA ARG A 126 0.31 -19.72 3.37
C ARG A 126 1.18 -19.65 2.11
N GLY A 127 0.63 -20.06 0.95
CA GLY A 127 1.35 -20.01 -0.32
C GLY A 127 1.79 -18.61 -0.72
N LEU A 128 0.95 -17.59 -0.49
CA LEU A 128 1.30 -16.20 -0.74
C LEU A 128 2.40 -15.69 0.20
N LEU A 129 2.33 -15.98 1.48
CA LEU A 129 3.36 -15.61 2.45
C LEU A 129 4.71 -16.22 2.09
N GLU A 130 4.75 -17.52 1.74
CA GLU A 130 5.97 -18.19 1.31
C GLU A 130 6.55 -17.60 0.01
N ALA A 131 5.67 -17.27 -0.96
CA ALA A 131 6.09 -16.64 -2.20
C ALA A 131 6.65 -15.24 -1.95
N LEU A 132 5.97 -14.42 -1.14
CA LEU A 132 6.42 -13.08 -0.78
C LEU A 132 7.77 -13.13 -0.06
N GLU A 133 7.98 -13.99 0.92
CA GLU A 133 9.26 -14.14 1.62
C GLU A 133 10.43 -14.42 0.67
N ARG A 134 10.22 -15.27 -0.35
CA ARG A 134 11.24 -15.56 -1.36
C ARG A 134 11.49 -14.40 -2.31
N LEU A 135 10.49 -13.59 -2.60
CA LEU A 135 10.53 -12.58 -3.67
C LEU A 135 10.82 -11.17 -3.17
N MET A 136 10.38 -10.80 -1.96
CA MET A 136 10.57 -9.46 -1.38
C MET A 136 12.02 -8.94 -1.50
N PRO A 137 13.08 -9.75 -1.31
CA PRO A 137 14.45 -9.26 -1.47
C PRO A 137 14.81 -8.81 -2.90
N ARG A 138 13.96 -9.11 -3.89
CA ARG A 138 14.15 -8.78 -5.30
C ARG A 138 13.17 -7.72 -5.80
N PHE A 139 12.19 -7.35 -4.98
CA PHE A 139 11.20 -6.35 -5.35
C PHE A 139 11.81 -4.96 -5.36
N ALA A 140 11.32 -4.16 -6.28
CA ALA A 140 11.62 -2.74 -6.41
C ALA A 140 10.88 -1.92 -5.35
N CYS A 141 9.61 -2.23 -5.11
CA CYS A 141 8.81 -1.67 -4.03
C CYS A 141 9.12 -2.38 -2.70
N GLN A 142 9.11 -1.64 -1.59
CA GLN A 142 9.20 -2.27 -0.27
C GLN A 142 7.88 -2.95 0.07
N ALA A 143 7.84 -4.27 -0.08
CA ALA A 143 6.69 -5.08 0.21
C ALA A 143 6.54 -5.35 1.72
N ARG A 144 5.30 -5.33 2.19
CA ARG A 144 4.85 -5.67 3.54
C ARG A 144 3.59 -6.50 3.45
N VAL A 145 3.24 -7.16 4.53
CA VAL A 145 2.05 -8.01 4.59
C VAL A 145 1.00 -7.39 5.49
N HIS A 146 -0.19 -7.27 4.95
CA HIS A 146 -1.41 -6.94 5.66
C HIS A 146 -2.34 -8.15 5.60
N ILE A 147 -2.63 -8.79 6.73
CA ILE A 147 -3.61 -9.87 6.79
C ILE A 147 -4.97 -9.30 7.15
N ARG A 148 -5.96 -9.56 6.28
CA ARG A 148 -7.37 -9.23 6.47
C ARG A 148 -8.07 -10.47 7.00
N HIS A 149 -8.07 -10.62 8.33
CA HIS A 149 -8.59 -11.81 8.99
C HIS A 149 -10.09 -11.73 9.22
N GLU A 150 -10.83 -12.69 8.68
CA GLU A 150 -12.26 -12.86 8.95
C GLU A 150 -12.46 -13.48 10.32
N LYS A 151 -13.11 -12.76 11.24
CA LYS A 151 -13.29 -13.18 12.65
C LYS A 151 -13.91 -14.57 12.81
N VAL A 152 -14.77 -14.98 11.86
CA VAL A 152 -15.40 -16.31 11.89
C VAL A 152 -14.51 -17.42 11.31
N ASN A 153 -13.33 -17.10 10.79
CA ASN A 153 -12.30 -18.06 10.40
C ASN A 153 -11.50 -18.49 11.63
N THR A 154 -12.07 -19.37 12.44
CA THR A 154 -11.50 -19.79 13.70
C THR A 154 -10.50 -20.92 13.61
N ASP A 155 -10.29 -21.47 12.41
CA ASP A 155 -9.36 -22.55 12.17
C ASP A 155 -7.91 -22.07 12.16
N ASP A 156 -6.98 -22.93 12.58
CA ASP A 156 -5.53 -22.67 12.59
C ASP A 156 -5.14 -21.34 13.28
N HIS A 157 -5.82 -20.98 14.36
CA HIS A 157 -5.58 -19.74 15.11
C HIS A 157 -4.12 -19.58 15.56
N ASP A 158 -3.52 -20.66 16.09
CA ASP A 158 -2.13 -20.66 16.55
C ASP A 158 -1.14 -20.34 15.42
N GLU A 159 -1.47 -20.70 14.17
CA GLU A 159 -0.64 -20.36 13.03
C GLU A 159 -0.62 -18.86 12.77
N LEU A 160 -1.76 -18.19 12.83
CA LEU A 160 -1.84 -16.73 12.68
C LEU A 160 -1.10 -16.02 13.81
N LEU A 161 -1.22 -16.49 15.05
CA LEU A 161 -0.40 -16.01 16.17
C LEU A 161 1.10 -16.19 15.88
N GLY A 162 1.48 -17.33 15.31
CA GLY A 162 2.86 -17.60 14.87
C GLY A 162 3.36 -16.64 13.80
N TRP A 163 2.52 -16.26 12.84
CA TRP A 163 2.87 -15.26 11.81
C TRP A 163 3.09 -13.88 12.40
N LEU A 164 2.28 -13.45 13.37
CA LEU A 164 2.49 -12.21 14.09
C LEU A 164 3.82 -12.24 14.87
N ALA A 165 4.05 -13.31 15.62
CA ALA A 165 5.25 -13.47 16.46
C ALA A 165 6.55 -13.53 15.65
N SER A 166 6.51 -14.10 14.43
CA SER A 166 7.68 -14.21 13.54
C SER A 166 7.94 -12.97 12.70
N GLY A 167 7.08 -11.94 12.77
CA GLY A 167 7.23 -10.72 11.99
C GLY A 167 6.87 -10.87 10.50
N ARG A 168 6.16 -11.94 10.14
CA ARG A 168 5.64 -12.14 8.77
C ARG A 168 4.54 -11.14 8.41
N VAL A 169 3.81 -10.62 9.40
CA VAL A 169 2.69 -9.70 9.25
C VAL A 169 3.05 -8.36 9.86
N GLN A 170 2.80 -7.25 9.17
CA GLN A 170 3.06 -5.90 9.64
C GLN A 170 1.78 -5.09 9.88
N LEU A 171 0.65 -5.54 9.35
CA LEU A 171 -0.67 -4.97 9.59
C LEU A 171 -1.69 -6.12 9.67
N LEU A 172 -2.54 -6.10 10.67
CA LEU A 172 -3.64 -7.05 10.84
C LEU A 172 -4.95 -6.27 10.87
N SER A 173 -5.91 -6.61 9.99
CA SER A 173 -7.28 -6.12 10.15
C SER A 173 -8.23 -7.25 10.58
N LEU A 174 -9.17 -6.91 11.46
CA LEU A 174 -10.19 -7.80 11.96
C LEU A 174 -11.50 -7.50 11.25
N ASN A 175 -11.92 -8.42 10.38
CA ASN A 175 -13.05 -8.24 9.47
C ASN A 175 -14.24 -9.07 9.91
N ASP A 176 -15.45 -8.55 9.72
CA ASP A 176 -16.70 -9.30 9.93
C ASP A 176 -17.63 -9.10 8.74
N HIS A 177 -17.38 -9.81 7.66
CA HIS A 177 -18.23 -9.76 6.47
C HIS A 177 -19.39 -10.77 6.49
N LEU A 178 -19.54 -11.55 7.57
CA LEU A 178 -20.66 -12.47 7.70
C LEU A 178 -21.95 -11.69 8.01
N PRO A 179 -22.97 -11.70 7.16
CA PRO A 179 -24.17 -10.91 7.35
C PRO A 179 -24.94 -11.36 8.61
N PRO A 180 -25.66 -10.46 9.28
CA PRO A 180 -26.65 -10.83 10.28
C PRO A 180 -27.73 -11.70 9.62
N MET A 181 -28.03 -12.87 10.23
CA MET A 181 -28.93 -13.86 9.63
C MET A 181 -30.40 -13.45 9.62
N ASP A 182 -30.78 -12.47 10.40
CA ASP A 182 -32.11 -11.85 10.44
C ASP A 182 -32.32 -10.81 9.32
N ASP A 183 -31.26 -10.35 8.64
CA ASP A 183 -31.34 -9.48 7.46
C ASP A 183 -31.28 -10.30 6.16
N ALA A 184 -32.45 -10.70 5.67
CA ALA A 184 -32.56 -11.49 4.44
C ALA A 184 -31.92 -10.83 3.20
N ARG A 185 -31.90 -9.47 3.13
CA ARG A 185 -31.29 -8.75 1.99
C ARG A 185 -29.76 -8.81 2.05
N LYS A 186 -29.18 -8.62 3.23
CA LYS A 186 -27.72 -8.75 3.44
C LYS A 186 -27.29 -10.18 3.17
N VAL A 187 -28.04 -11.20 3.65
CA VAL A 187 -27.77 -12.61 3.40
C VAL A 187 -27.82 -12.93 1.90
N GLN A 188 -28.85 -12.50 1.16
CA GLN A 188 -28.93 -12.72 -0.28
C GLN A 188 -27.78 -12.08 -1.05
N ARG A 189 -27.40 -10.85 -0.69
CA ARG A 189 -26.23 -10.16 -1.30
C ARG A 189 -24.95 -10.91 -1.05
N TYR A 190 -24.72 -11.36 0.18
CA TYR A 190 -23.58 -12.18 0.57
C TYR A 190 -23.51 -13.49 -0.24
N LEU A 191 -24.63 -14.22 -0.31
CA LEU A 191 -24.73 -15.46 -1.08
C LEU A 191 -24.46 -15.27 -2.58
N ALA A 192 -24.96 -14.18 -3.17
CA ALA A 192 -24.68 -13.83 -4.55
C ALA A 192 -23.19 -13.53 -4.78
N GLY A 193 -22.53 -12.93 -3.80
CA GLY A 193 -21.07 -12.72 -3.79
C GLY A 193 -20.31 -14.04 -3.65
N LEU A 194 -20.69 -14.87 -2.71
CA LEU A 194 -20.10 -16.19 -2.45
C LEU A 194 -20.12 -17.08 -3.70
N LYS A 195 -21.28 -17.21 -4.35
CA LYS A 195 -21.45 -18.00 -5.58
C LYS A 195 -20.57 -17.55 -6.76
N ARG A 196 -20.17 -16.29 -6.79
CA ARG A 196 -19.23 -15.79 -7.83
C ARG A 196 -17.79 -16.17 -7.54
N ARG A 197 -17.43 -16.37 -6.28
CA ARG A 197 -16.05 -16.66 -5.84
C ARG A 197 -15.80 -18.15 -5.65
N VAL A 198 -16.82 -18.89 -5.21
CA VAL A 198 -16.70 -20.29 -4.81
C VAL A 198 -17.74 -21.13 -5.52
N SER A 199 -17.32 -22.26 -6.07
CA SER A 199 -18.23 -23.29 -6.59
C SER A 199 -18.66 -24.19 -5.43
N MET A 200 -19.86 -23.93 -4.88
CA MET A 200 -20.45 -24.71 -3.79
C MET A 200 -21.87 -25.14 -4.19
N PRO A 201 -22.24 -26.42 -3.98
CA PRO A 201 -23.61 -26.88 -4.20
C PRO A 201 -24.62 -26.13 -3.35
N ASP A 202 -25.78 -25.76 -3.90
CA ASP A 202 -26.80 -24.97 -3.18
C ASP A 202 -27.22 -25.61 -1.85
N GLY A 203 -27.28 -26.94 -1.77
CA GLY A 203 -27.63 -27.63 -0.52
C GLY A 203 -26.60 -27.58 0.61
N GLU A 204 -25.37 -27.19 0.29
CA GLU A 204 -24.29 -27.06 1.30
C GLU A 204 -24.15 -25.66 1.87
N VAL A 205 -24.66 -24.65 1.17
CA VAL A 205 -24.51 -23.23 1.50
C VAL A 205 -25.14 -22.89 2.86
N GLU A 206 -26.34 -23.39 3.12
CA GLU A 206 -27.04 -23.12 4.39
C GLU A 206 -26.27 -23.71 5.59
N GLY A 207 -25.86 -24.98 5.49
CA GLY A 207 -25.04 -25.62 6.51
C GLY A 207 -23.69 -24.96 6.71
N PHE A 208 -23.10 -24.39 5.66
CA PHE A 208 -21.89 -23.61 5.72
C PHE A 208 -22.11 -22.32 6.53
N LEU A 209 -23.15 -21.54 6.22
CA LEU A 209 -23.48 -20.31 6.97
C LEU A 209 -23.78 -20.59 8.44
N GLN A 210 -24.50 -21.67 8.74
CA GLN A 210 -24.81 -22.07 10.11
C GLN A 210 -23.53 -22.37 10.92
N ARG A 211 -22.55 -23.05 10.32
CA ARG A 211 -21.24 -23.28 10.96
C ARG A 211 -20.51 -21.97 11.24
N LEU A 212 -20.49 -21.05 10.29
CA LEU A 212 -19.85 -19.75 10.49
C LEU A 212 -20.50 -18.94 11.60
N GLN A 213 -21.84 -18.96 11.69
CA GLN A 213 -22.56 -18.33 12.79
C GLN A 213 -22.21 -18.95 14.14
N ALA A 214 -22.04 -20.26 14.21
CA ALA A 214 -21.63 -20.94 15.43
C ALA A 214 -20.23 -20.52 15.90
N ASN A 215 -19.37 -20.11 14.97
CA ASN A 215 -18.01 -19.68 15.27
C ASN A 215 -17.92 -18.24 15.86
N ARG A 216 -18.97 -17.41 15.77
CA ARG A 216 -18.89 -15.99 16.18
C ARG A 216 -18.32 -15.79 17.59
N ALA A 217 -18.83 -16.52 18.60
CA ALA A 217 -18.37 -16.37 19.97
C ALA A 217 -16.91 -16.80 20.18
N LEU A 218 -16.45 -17.80 19.44
CA LEU A 218 -15.04 -18.21 19.44
C LEU A 218 -14.19 -17.15 18.70
N GLY A 219 -14.65 -16.68 17.56
CA GLY A 219 -13.97 -15.65 16.77
C GLY A 219 -13.75 -14.34 17.55
N GLU A 220 -14.72 -13.89 18.33
CA GLU A 220 -14.56 -12.71 19.20
C GLU A 220 -13.45 -12.91 20.25
N ARG A 221 -13.38 -14.11 20.89
CA ARG A 221 -12.28 -14.40 21.81
C ARG A 221 -10.93 -14.45 21.13
N GLN A 222 -10.84 -15.13 19.99
CA GLN A 222 -9.61 -15.20 19.19
C GLN A 222 -9.18 -13.83 18.67
N SER A 223 -10.12 -12.96 18.29
CA SER A 223 -9.83 -11.58 17.89
C SER A 223 -9.15 -10.79 19.01
N ALA A 224 -9.57 -10.96 20.26
CA ALA A 224 -8.91 -10.33 21.41
C ALA A 224 -7.48 -10.86 21.63
N GLU A 225 -7.25 -12.17 21.43
CA GLU A 225 -5.93 -12.78 21.52
C GLU A 225 -5.00 -12.30 20.39
N LEU A 226 -5.53 -12.19 19.16
CA LEU A 226 -4.81 -11.65 18.00
C LEU A 226 -4.44 -10.18 18.19
N ALA A 227 -5.38 -9.36 18.70
CA ALA A 227 -5.12 -7.96 19.01
C ALA A 227 -4.00 -7.82 20.07
N ALA A 228 -4.06 -8.61 21.14
CA ALA A 228 -3.01 -8.62 22.15
C ALA A 228 -1.66 -9.09 21.60
N ALA A 229 -1.64 -10.04 20.65
CA ALA A 229 -0.44 -10.49 19.97
C ALA A 229 0.11 -9.41 19.03
N ALA A 230 -0.76 -8.76 18.23
CA ALA A 230 -0.37 -7.65 17.35
C ALA A 230 0.33 -6.54 18.15
N HIS A 231 -0.24 -6.11 19.28
CA HIS A 231 0.39 -5.11 20.14
C HIS A 231 1.73 -5.55 20.71
N ARG A 232 1.84 -6.80 21.19
CA ARG A 232 3.13 -7.33 21.72
C ARG A 232 4.24 -7.32 20.69
N HIS A 233 3.91 -7.52 19.42
CA HIS A 233 4.89 -7.64 18.33
C HIS A 233 5.00 -6.36 17.47
N GLY A 234 4.35 -5.26 17.86
CA GLY A 234 4.42 -3.98 17.16
C GLY A 234 3.76 -4.02 15.78
N VAL A 235 2.79 -4.90 15.56
CA VAL A 235 1.97 -5.00 14.35
C VAL A 235 0.82 -4.00 14.46
N ALA A 236 0.62 -3.17 13.44
CA ALA A 236 -0.51 -2.25 13.40
C ALA A 236 -1.83 -3.04 13.34
N LEU A 237 -2.85 -2.56 14.06
CA LEU A 237 -4.16 -3.21 14.12
C LEU A 237 -5.22 -2.33 13.47
N ALA A 238 -6.04 -2.93 12.60
CA ALA A 238 -7.14 -2.25 11.92
C ALA A 238 -8.50 -2.91 12.18
N SER A 239 -9.57 -2.11 12.15
CA SER A 239 -10.95 -2.55 11.92
C SER A 239 -11.33 -2.33 10.46
N HIS A 240 -12.43 -2.93 10.02
CA HIS A 240 -12.85 -2.85 8.62
C HIS A 240 -14.38 -2.77 8.53
N ASP A 241 -14.87 -1.82 7.71
CA ASP A 241 -16.29 -1.60 7.42
C ASP A 241 -17.17 -1.36 8.68
N ASP A 242 -16.66 -0.63 9.68
CA ASP A 242 -17.40 -0.31 10.89
C ASP A 242 -18.73 0.40 10.54
N GLU A 243 -19.87 -0.26 10.82
CA GLU A 243 -21.22 0.25 10.50
C GLU A 243 -21.83 1.01 11.68
N THR A 244 -21.46 0.68 12.92
CA THR A 244 -22.11 1.19 14.14
C THR A 244 -21.10 1.77 15.15
N LEU A 245 -21.58 2.61 16.06
CA LEU A 245 -20.75 3.11 17.17
C LEU A 245 -20.30 1.99 18.12
N GLU A 246 -21.05 0.87 18.16
CA GLU A 246 -20.67 -0.30 18.93
C GLU A 246 -19.46 -1.01 18.28
N ASP A 247 -19.39 -1.07 16.95
CA ASP A 247 -18.22 -1.59 16.23
C ASP A 247 -16.99 -0.76 16.57
N VAL A 248 -17.10 0.58 16.49
CA VAL A 248 -16.01 1.50 16.85
C VAL A 248 -15.61 1.34 18.32
N SER A 249 -16.57 1.15 19.24
CA SER A 249 -16.24 0.91 20.67
C SER A 249 -15.46 -0.39 20.85
N ARG A 250 -15.89 -1.47 20.19
CA ARG A 250 -15.16 -2.75 20.22
C ARG A 250 -13.75 -2.61 19.62
N ALA A 251 -13.63 -1.92 18.48
CA ALA A 251 -12.33 -1.65 17.85
C ALA A 251 -11.40 -0.88 18.78
N ARG A 252 -11.90 0.17 19.44
CA ARG A 252 -11.15 0.95 20.44
C ARG A 252 -10.69 0.06 21.61
N ASP A 253 -11.57 -0.77 22.14
CA ASP A 253 -11.27 -1.64 23.29
C ASP A 253 -10.22 -2.72 22.94
N LEU A 254 -10.11 -3.09 21.66
CA LEU A 254 -9.03 -3.92 21.11
C LEU A 254 -7.74 -3.12 20.79
N GLY A 255 -7.76 -1.79 20.92
CA GLY A 255 -6.62 -0.92 20.62
C GLY A 255 -6.35 -0.76 19.11
N VAL A 256 -7.39 -0.80 18.28
CA VAL A 256 -7.30 -0.53 16.84
C VAL A 256 -6.75 0.88 16.60
N SER A 257 -5.77 0.99 15.74
CA SER A 257 -5.11 2.26 15.35
C SER A 257 -5.47 2.75 13.94
N ILE A 258 -6.13 1.91 13.13
CA ILE A 258 -6.55 2.23 11.77
C ILE A 258 -7.99 1.77 11.59
N ALA A 259 -8.90 2.67 11.20
CA ALA A 259 -10.27 2.34 10.82
C ALA A 259 -10.38 2.31 9.28
N GLU A 260 -10.48 1.12 8.70
CA GLU A 260 -10.57 0.94 7.26
C GLU A 260 -12.03 1.02 6.82
N PHE A 261 -12.32 1.95 5.91
CA PHE A 261 -13.61 2.10 5.23
C PHE A 261 -14.83 2.23 6.16
N PRO A 262 -14.80 3.08 7.20
CA PRO A 262 -15.99 3.29 8.02
C PRO A 262 -17.19 3.65 7.15
N MET A 263 -18.34 3.02 7.43
CA MET A 263 -19.48 3.03 6.51
C MET A 263 -20.28 4.35 6.53
N CYS A 264 -20.14 5.17 7.57
CA CYS A 264 -20.85 6.44 7.67
C CYS A 264 -20.03 7.51 8.39
N GLU A 265 -20.50 8.76 8.34
CA GLU A 265 -19.86 9.90 9.00
C GLU A 265 -19.68 9.67 10.51
N HIS A 266 -20.69 9.10 11.17
CA HIS A 266 -20.67 8.91 12.61
C HIS A 266 -19.58 7.92 13.03
N THR A 267 -19.41 6.82 12.29
CA THR A 267 -18.34 5.84 12.59
C THR A 267 -16.98 6.40 12.25
N ALA A 268 -16.81 7.11 11.12
CA ALA A 268 -15.54 7.77 10.78
C ALA A 268 -15.11 8.77 11.85
N ARG A 269 -16.01 9.64 12.28
CA ARG A 269 -15.77 10.65 13.33
C ARG A 269 -15.47 10.01 14.69
N ALA A 270 -16.20 8.97 15.07
CA ALA A 270 -15.98 8.25 16.31
C ALA A 270 -14.62 7.52 16.33
N SER A 271 -14.21 6.95 15.18
CA SER A 271 -12.89 6.30 15.04
C SER A 271 -11.76 7.30 15.22
N GLN A 272 -11.83 8.50 14.60
CA GLN A 272 -10.84 9.56 14.84
C GLN A 272 -10.82 10.02 16.29
N GLN A 273 -11.99 10.20 16.91
CA GLN A 273 -12.08 10.56 18.34
C GLN A 273 -11.50 9.48 19.26
N ALA A 274 -11.57 8.21 18.85
CA ALA A 274 -10.92 7.10 19.54
C ALA A 274 -9.40 7.01 19.28
N GLY A 275 -8.85 7.87 18.41
CA GLY A 275 -7.42 7.92 18.06
C GLY A 275 -7.01 7.02 16.89
N ALA A 276 -7.96 6.39 16.20
CA ALA A 276 -7.68 5.62 14.99
C ALA A 276 -7.59 6.52 13.74
N ALA A 277 -6.63 6.24 12.87
CA ALA A 277 -6.55 6.90 11.57
C ALA A 277 -7.60 6.33 10.61
N VAL A 278 -8.43 7.20 10.04
CA VAL A 278 -9.46 6.80 9.07
C VAL A 278 -8.85 6.63 7.69
N LEU A 279 -8.94 5.42 7.16
CA LEU A 279 -8.43 5.03 5.85
C LEU A 279 -9.58 4.82 4.87
N MET A 280 -9.48 5.47 3.68
CA MET A 280 -10.50 5.38 2.64
C MET A 280 -9.91 5.08 1.27
N GLY A 281 -10.72 4.49 0.38
CA GLY A 281 -10.30 4.07 -0.96
C GLY A 281 -10.22 5.22 -1.97
N ALA A 282 -9.04 5.49 -2.50
CA ALA A 282 -8.80 6.46 -3.56
C ALA A 282 -9.67 6.25 -4.82
N PRO A 283 -10.01 5.02 -5.24
CA PRO A 283 -10.89 4.80 -6.39
C PRO A 283 -12.27 5.47 -6.24
N ASN A 284 -12.82 5.54 -5.03
CA ASN A 284 -14.13 6.17 -4.79
C ASN A 284 -14.08 7.69 -4.97
N LEU A 285 -12.95 8.32 -4.65
CA LEU A 285 -12.73 9.75 -4.94
C LEU A 285 -12.59 10.01 -6.44
N VAL A 286 -11.71 9.25 -7.11
CA VAL A 286 -11.38 9.47 -8.53
C VAL A 286 -12.56 9.15 -9.45
N ARG A 287 -13.39 8.15 -9.10
CA ARG A 287 -14.59 7.78 -9.87
C ARG A 287 -15.82 8.68 -9.57
N GLY A 288 -15.80 9.38 -8.44
CA GLY A 288 -16.92 10.25 -8.06
C GLY A 288 -18.08 9.51 -7.38
N GLY A 289 -17.80 8.63 -6.42
CA GLY A 289 -18.83 8.02 -5.56
C GLY A 289 -18.50 6.61 -5.04
N SER A 290 -19.18 6.22 -3.96
CA SER A 290 -19.13 4.88 -3.39
C SER A 290 -20.05 3.92 -4.15
N HIS A 291 -19.60 2.70 -4.41
CA HIS A 291 -20.40 1.65 -5.05
C HIS A 291 -21.15 0.77 -4.04
N VAL A 292 -20.90 0.94 -2.74
CA VAL A 292 -21.51 0.16 -1.65
C VAL A 292 -22.48 0.98 -0.78
N GLY A 293 -22.66 2.28 -1.08
CA GLY A 293 -23.55 3.15 -0.31
C GLY A 293 -22.93 3.67 1.00
N ALA A 294 -21.61 3.53 1.18
CA ALA A 294 -20.87 4.16 2.27
C ALA A 294 -20.70 5.67 2.02
N ILE A 295 -20.23 6.40 3.06
CA ILE A 295 -19.91 7.83 2.94
C ILE A 295 -18.95 8.07 1.76
N GLY A 296 -19.21 9.11 0.97
CA GLY A 296 -18.35 9.51 -0.14
C GLY A 296 -17.00 10.01 0.36
N VAL A 297 -15.91 9.58 -0.28
CA VAL A 297 -14.54 10.00 0.12
C VAL A 297 -14.38 11.51 0.00
N ARG A 298 -14.96 12.13 -1.04
CA ARG A 298 -14.97 13.60 -1.18
C ARG A 298 -15.62 14.28 0.03
N GLU A 299 -16.83 13.86 0.36
CA GLU A 299 -17.59 14.40 1.50
C GLU A 299 -16.84 14.19 2.82
N ALA A 300 -16.23 13.02 3.01
CA ALA A 300 -15.43 12.74 4.19
C ALA A 300 -14.19 13.65 4.29
N ILE A 301 -13.51 13.95 3.17
CA ILE A 301 -12.38 14.90 3.15
C ILE A 301 -12.86 16.33 3.47
N GLU A 302 -13.98 16.77 2.89
CA GLU A 302 -14.58 18.09 3.18
C GLU A 302 -14.86 18.28 4.68
N GLN A 303 -15.18 17.19 5.37
CA GLN A 303 -15.43 17.17 6.82
C GLN A 303 -14.19 16.90 7.68
N GLY A 304 -13.00 16.71 7.07
CA GLY A 304 -11.76 16.39 7.76
C GLY A 304 -11.74 14.98 8.39
N LEU A 305 -12.50 14.05 7.82
CA LEU A 305 -12.68 12.68 8.34
C LEU A 305 -11.78 11.64 7.63
N VAL A 306 -10.81 12.08 6.85
CA VAL A 306 -9.89 11.16 6.14
C VAL A 306 -8.46 11.46 6.54
N ASP A 307 -7.78 10.48 7.08
CA ASP A 307 -6.37 10.56 7.44
C ASP A 307 -5.48 9.90 6.40
N VAL A 308 -5.93 8.81 5.77
CA VAL A 308 -5.18 7.98 4.83
C VAL A 308 -6.03 7.64 3.62
N LEU A 309 -5.41 7.71 2.43
CA LEU A 309 -5.96 7.14 1.21
C LEU A 309 -5.18 5.89 0.83
N CYS A 310 -5.87 4.86 0.33
CA CYS A 310 -5.30 3.61 -0.16
C CYS A 310 -5.73 3.31 -1.59
N SER A 311 -5.00 2.43 -2.28
CA SER A 311 -5.34 2.05 -3.66
C SER A 311 -6.54 1.12 -3.78
N ASP A 312 -6.84 0.37 -2.70
CA ASP A 312 -7.89 -0.63 -2.71
C ASP A 312 -7.67 -1.60 -3.90
N TYR A 313 -8.54 -1.58 -4.89
CA TYR A 313 -8.46 -2.43 -6.08
C TYR A 313 -7.82 -1.76 -7.31
N HIS A 314 -7.25 -0.51 -7.21
CA HIS A 314 -6.76 0.23 -8.40
C HIS A 314 -5.59 1.17 -8.08
N TYR A 315 -4.37 0.74 -8.29
CA TYR A 315 -3.12 1.48 -7.98
C TYR A 315 -3.05 2.90 -8.58
N PRO A 316 -3.40 3.11 -9.88
CA PRO A 316 -3.31 4.46 -10.46
C PRO A 316 -4.20 5.50 -9.77
N SER A 317 -5.30 5.07 -9.12
CA SER A 317 -6.18 5.98 -8.37
C SER A 317 -5.47 6.60 -7.18
N LEU A 318 -4.55 5.89 -6.51
CA LEU A 318 -3.87 6.41 -5.34
C LEU A 318 -2.94 7.57 -5.70
N TYR A 319 -2.14 7.41 -6.75
CA TYR A 319 -1.32 8.50 -7.29
C TYR A 319 -2.19 9.70 -7.71
N ARG A 320 -3.30 9.46 -8.42
CA ARG A 320 -4.19 10.51 -8.93
C ARG A 320 -4.97 11.20 -7.82
N ALA A 321 -5.30 10.50 -6.74
CA ALA A 321 -6.20 11.00 -5.69
C ALA A 321 -5.69 12.29 -5.03
N ALA A 322 -4.40 12.39 -4.72
CA ALA A 322 -3.84 13.60 -4.10
C ALA A 322 -3.99 14.84 -5.01
N PHE A 323 -3.81 14.67 -6.33
CA PHE A 323 -4.07 15.76 -7.29
C PHE A 323 -5.56 16.08 -7.39
N THR A 324 -6.42 15.05 -7.40
CA THR A 324 -7.89 15.24 -7.42
C THR A 324 -8.37 16.01 -6.21
N VAL A 325 -7.84 15.74 -5.02
CA VAL A 325 -8.13 16.50 -3.79
C VAL A 325 -7.80 17.98 -3.96
N ALA A 326 -6.63 18.28 -4.54
CA ALA A 326 -6.19 19.66 -4.78
C ALA A 326 -6.99 20.36 -5.90
N GLU A 327 -7.29 19.65 -6.99
CA GLU A 327 -8.09 20.16 -8.10
C GLU A 327 -9.55 20.47 -7.73
N LEU A 328 -10.08 19.78 -6.73
CA LEU A 328 -11.40 20.01 -6.16
C LEU A 328 -11.39 21.07 -5.04
N ASP A 329 -10.26 21.73 -4.79
CA ASP A 329 -10.06 22.71 -3.72
C ASP A 329 -10.40 22.21 -2.31
N LEU A 330 -10.30 20.87 -2.08
CA LEU A 330 -10.56 20.27 -0.77
C LEU A 330 -9.41 20.50 0.20
N LEU A 331 -8.17 20.31 -0.27
CA LEU A 331 -6.93 20.57 0.46
C LEU A 331 -5.85 21.07 -0.51
N PRO A 332 -4.93 21.95 -0.07
CA PRO A 332 -3.72 22.25 -0.84
C PRO A 332 -2.93 20.96 -1.13
N LEU A 333 -2.29 20.87 -2.32
CA LEU A 333 -1.56 19.67 -2.75
C LEU A 333 -0.57 19.14 -1.70
N ALA A 334 0.14 20.05 -1.00
CA ALA A 334 1.07 19.67 0.07
C ALA A 334 0.39 18.93 1.23
N GLN A 335 -0.87 19.26 1.54
CA GLN A 335 -1.64 18.55 2.57
C GLN A 335 -2.29 17.28 2.00
N ALA A 336 -2.82 17.34 0.77
CA ALA A 336 -3.37 16.20 0.08
C ALA A 336 -2.34 15.07 -0.08
N TRP A 337 -1.07 15.42 -0.36
CA TRP A 337 0.01 14.43 -0.48
C TRP A 337 0.32 13.70 0.84
N LYS A 338 0.06 14.31 1.99
CA LYS A 338 0.22 13.64 3.29
C LYS A 338 -0.73 12.45 3.46
N LEU A 339 -1.90 12.48 2.82
CA LEU A 339 -2.87 11.37 2.86
C LEU A 339 -2.34 10.08 2.23
N VAL A 340 -1.31 10.17 1.37
CA VAL A 340 -0.70 9.04 0.66
C VAL A 340 0.77 8.81 1.04
N SER A 341 1.35 9.61 1.93
CA SER A 341 2.76 9.52 2.30
C SER A 341 3.00 9.56 3.81
N GLU A 342 2.96 10.74 4.43
CA GLU A 342 3.28 10.94 5.85
C GLU A 342 2.28 10.26 6.79
N ASN A 343 0.98 10.40 6.50
CA ASN A 343 -0.07 9.87 7.35
C ASN A 343 -0.10 8.33 7.36
N PRO A 344 -0.07 7.62 6.19
CA PRO A 344 0.04 6.17 6.21
C PRO A 344 1.35 5.68 6.84
N ALA A 345 2.48 6.40 6.67
CA ALA A 345 3.71 6.06 7.36
C ALA A 345 3.51 6.07 8.88
N ARG A 346 2.90 7.12 9.42
CA ARG A 346 2.62 7.25 10.84
C ARG A 346 1.66 6.17 11.34
N ALA A 347 0.56 5.94 10.62
CA ALA A 347 -0.45 4.95 10.99
C ALA A 347 0.11 3.51 11.07
N ALA A 348 1.07 3.19 10.19
CA ALA A 348 1.73 1.88 10.16
C ALA A 348 3.04 1.81 10.97
N GLY A 349 3.34 2.80 11.82
CA GLY A 349 4.55 2.81 12.65
C GLY A 349 5.86 3.03 11.89
N LEU A 350 5.80 3.61 10.67
CA LEU A 350 6.95 3.88 9.81
C LEU A 350 7.37 5.37 9.81
N GLY A 351 6.67 6.21 10.56
CA GLY A 351 6.77 7.67 10.49
C GLY A 351 8.14 8.25 10.86
N GLU A 352 8.99 7.51 11.58
CA GLU A 352 10.36 7.92 11.92
C GLU A 352 11.34 7.82 10.75
N ARG A 353 10.95 7.09 9.69
CA ARG A 353 11.84 6.79 8.56
C ARG A 353 11.27 7.09 7.18
N LYS A 354 9.95 7.15 7.05
CA LYS A 354 9.25 7.19 5.76
C LYS A 354 8.19 8.28 5.70
N GLY A 355 7.78 8.62 4.48
CA GLY A 355 6.68 9.52 4.20
C GLY A 355 7.04 11.00 4.16
N ARG A 356 8.32 11.38 4.35
CA ARG A 356 8.79 12.77 4.34
C ARG A 356 10.09 12.93 3.56
N ILE A 357 10.30 14.11 2.98
CA ILE A 357 11.61 14.55 2.51
C ILE A 357 12.27 15.35 3.64
N ALA A 358 13.09 14.66 4.43
CA ALA A 358 13.84 15.25 5.54
C ALA A 358 15.14 14.46 5.78
N PRO A 359 16.20 15.10 6.30
CA PRO A 359 17.44 14.39 6.61
C PRO A 359 17.23 13.21 7.55
N GLY A 360 17.86 12.07 7.24
CA GLY A 360 17.73 10.80 7.97
C GLY A 360 16.59 9.90 7.52
N TYR A 361 15.64 10.40 6.73
CA TYR A 361 14.56 9.59 6.16
C TYR A 361 15.05 8.73 4.99
N ASP A 362 14.36 7.63 4.74
CA ASP A 362 14.64 6.78 3.58
C ASP A 362 14.42 7.59 2.29
N ALA A 363 15.31 7.43 1.32
CA ALA A 363 15.20 8.13 0.04
C ALA A 363 14.19 7.43 -0.90
N ASP A 364 12.94 7.36 -0.44
CA ASP A 364 11.77 6.96 -1.22
C ASP A 364 11.18 8.23 -1.81
N LEU A 365 11.46 8.48 -3.09
CA LEU A 365 11.24 9.77 -3.72
C LEU A 365 10.55 9.62 -5.07
N LEU A 366 9.74 10.62 -5.42
CA LEU A 366 9.09 10.74 -6.73
C LEU A 366 9.50 12.05 -7.37
N TRP A 367 10.07 11.98 -8.56
CA TRP A 367 10.30 13.16 -9.38
C TRP A 367 9.18 13.32 -10.38
N LEU A 368 8.54 14.47 -10.34
CA LEU A 368 7.46 14.87 -11.24
C LEU A 368 7.89 16.09 -12.06
N SER A 369 7.50 16.13 -13.31
CA SER A 369 7.65 17.31 -14.16
C SER A 369 6.39 17.55 -14.98
N GLU A 370 6.21 18.79 -15.42
CA GLU A 370 5.23 19.11 -16.47
C GLU A 370 5.78 18.64 -17.81
N LEU A 371 4.97 17.93 -18.57
CA LEU A 371 5.26 17.54 -19.93
C LEU A 371 4.17 18.11 -20.85
N ASP A 372 4.56 18.96 -21.78
CA ASP A 372 3.71 19.49 -22.86
C ASP A 372 2.37 20.07 -22.39
N GLY A 373 2.34 20.80 -21.26
CA GLY A 373 1.13 21.38 -20.69
C GLY A 373 0.20 20.37 -20.05
N SER A 374 0.63 19.12 -19.88
CA SER A 374 -0.07 18.09 -19.12
C SER A 374 0.21 18.24 -17.62
N PRO A 375 -0.73 17.85 -16.75
CA PRO A 375 -0.51 17.88 -15.30
C PRO A 375 0.72 17.04 -14.94
N LEU A 376 1.35 17.35 -13.81
CA LEU A 376 2.57 16.75 -13.29
C LEU A 376 2.64 15.24 -13.54
N SER A 377 3.61 14.81 -14.34
CA SER A 377 3.84 13.41 -14.74
C SER A 377 4.99 12.82 -13.93
N LEU A 378 4.82 11.60 -13.46
CA LEU A 378 5.88 10.85 -12.78
C LEU A 378 7.02 10.54 -13.76
N GLN A 379 8.20 11.04 -13.48
CA GLN A 379 9.42 10.85 -14.28
C GLN A 379 10.28 9.72 -13.71
N THR A 380 10.50 9.74 -12.40
CA THR A 380 11.34 8.74 -11.73
C THR A 380 10.76 8.40 -10.37
N THR A 381 10.81 7.12 -10.01
CA THR A 381 10.57 6.62 -8.65
C THR A 381 11.89 6.08 -8.10
N TRP A 382 12.30 6.57 -6.94
CA TRP A 382 13.40 5.98 -6.15
C TRP A 382 12.83 5.26 -4.94
N VAL A 383 13.39 4.11 -4.64
CA VAL A 383 13.15 3.35 -3.40
C VAL A 383 14.49 3.12 -2.73
N GLY A 384 14.64 3.64 -1.51
CA GLY A 384 15.92 3.60 -0.79
C GLY A 384 17.07 4.18 -1.62
N GLY A 385 16.84 5.26 -2.38
CA GLY A 385 17.83 5.90 -3.26
C GLY A 385 18.16 5.15 -4.55
N VAL A 386 17.50 4.02 -4.83
CA VAL A 386 17.65 3.28 -6.10
C VAL A 386 16.55 3.71 -7.05
N ALA A 387 16.90 4.15 -8.26
CA ALA A 387 15.90 4.43 -9.31
C ALA A 387 15.32 3.11 -9.81
N VAL A 388 14.04 2.89 -9.52
CA VAL A 388 13.32 1.65 -9.83
C VAL A 388 12.32 1.80 -10.97
N TYR A 389 11.95 3.02 -11.30
CA TYR A 389 11.16 3.39 -12.46
C TYR A 389 11.70 4.67 -13.05
N SER A 390 11.79 4.74 -14.39
CA SER A 390 12.11 5.96 -15.12
C SER A 390 11.34 5.99 -16.44
N ARG A 391 10.74 7.14 -16.75
CA ARG A 391 10.06 7.38 -18.01
C ARG A 391 11.11 7.74 -19.09
N GLN A 392 10.93 7.27 -20.35
CA GLN A 392 11.86 7.55 -21.44
C GLN A 392 12.00 9.06 -21.69
N GLY A 393 13.23 9.49 -21.96
CA GLY A 393 13.60 10.87 -22.25
C GLY A 393 14.59 11.48 -21.24
N ASN A 394 14.61 10.98 -20.02
CA ASN A 394 15.65 11.32 -19.06
C ASN A 394 16.68 10.19 -19.05
N GLU A 395 17.70 10.28 -19.90
CA GLU A 395 18.91 9.51 -19.69
C GLU A 395 19.39 9.87 -18.27
N LEU A 396 19.29 8.91 -17.36
CA LEU A 396 20.15 8.93 -16.19
C LEU A 396 21.57 8.92 -16.80
N GLN A 397 22.20 10.09 -16.87
CA GLN A 397 23.59 10.16 -17.28
C GLN A 397 24.42 9.43 -16.22
N THR A 398 24.43 8.12 -16.31
CA THR A 398 25.48 7.31 -15.71
C THR A 398 26.75 7.73 -16.41
N GLY A 399 27.64 8.40 -15.69
CA GLY A 399 28.91 8.86 -16.19
C GLY A 399 29.57 7.78 -17.06
N ALA A 400 29.97 8.19 -18.26
CA ALA A 400 30.42 7.34 -19.34
C ALA A 400 31.30 6.19 -18.86
N VAL A 401 30.79 4.97 -18.93
CA VAL A 401 31.62 3.79 -19.12
C VAL A 401 32.03 3.84 -20.59
N ALA A 402 33.27 4.29 -20.84
CA ALA A 402 33.86 4.26 -22.17
C ALA A 402 33.68 2.86 -22.77
N ARG A 403 32.91 2.76 -23.85
CA ARG A 403 32.87 1.53 -24.66
C ARG A 403 34.30 1.26 -25.10
N PRO A 404 34.85 0.05 -24.89
CA PRO A 404 36.11 -0.30 -25.48
C PRO A 404 35.98 -0.19 -27.00
N ALA A 405 36.91 0.57 -27.63
CA ALA A 405 36.95 0.73 -29.08
C ALA A 405 36.96 -0.67 -29.72
N ALA A 406 36.04 -0.89 -30.66
CA ALA A 406 36.03 -2.10 -31.46
C ALA A 406 37.39 -2.16 -32.21
N ALA A 407 38.14 -3.25 -31.93
CA ALA A 407 39.37 -3.54 -32.66
C ALA A 407 39.02 -3.63 -34.15
N ALA A 408 39.65 -2.77 -34.94
CA ALA A 408 39.53 -2.79 -36.38
C ALA A 408 40.11 -4.14 -36.89
N ALA A 409 39.24 -4.93 -37.52
CA ALA A 409 39.67 -6.11 -38.25
C ALA A 409 40.52 -5.64 -39.46
N GLN A 410 41.78 -6.04 -39.49
CA GLN A 410 42.61 -5.90 -40.68
C GLN A 410 42.13 -6.90 -41.75
N PRO A 411 42.00 -6.49 -43.04
CA PRO A 411 41.74 -7.43 -44.12
C PRO A 411 43.01 -8.18 -44.48
N ALA A 412 42.90 -9.50 -44.63
CA ALA A 412 43.89 -10.35 -45.30
C ALA A 412 43.45 -10.55 -46.74
#